data_edf93f0f775ba61180a91cd8f1c63b2b
#
_entry.id   edf93f0f775ba61180a91cd8f1c63b2b
#
_cell.length_a   1.000
_cell.length_b   1.000
_cell.length_c   1.000
_cell.angle_alpha   90.00
_cell.angle_beta   90.00
_cell.angle_gamma   90.00
#
_symmetry.space_group_name_H-M   'P 1'
#
loop_
_entity.id
_entity.type
_entity.pdbx_description
1 polymer ?
#
loop_
_entity_poly.entity_id
_entity_poly.type
_entity_poly.pdbx_seq_one_letter_code
_entity_poly.pdbx_strand_id
1 'polypeptide(L)'
;MPDLNFQNFSTVQNALMQKPVTLASATVIAPQTFLTFLSGTTAIATITPPVTGCHMLAISFTAGSPPAVGTGGNILTGIATPTQNVVYFFIYDPVSGKYLNK
;
A
#
# COMPACT_ATOMS: atom_id res chain seq x y z
N MET A 1 20.18 19.78 -16.92
CA MET A 1 19.53 18.53 -16.70
C MET A 1 18.07 18.72 -16.37
N PRO A 2 17.25 18.24 -17.20
CA PRO A 2 15.83 18.40 -16.93
C PRO A 2 15.48 17.61 -15.69
N ASP A 3 14.54 18.14 -14.98
CA ASP A 3 14.05 17.51 -13.79
C ASP A 3 12.76 16.78 -14.04
N LEU A 4 12.65 16.22 -15.24
CA LEU A 4 11.40 15.60 -15.64
C LEU A 4 10.86 14.63 -14.61
N ASN A 5 11.77 13.80 -14.09
CA ASN A 5 11.38 12.79 -13.14
C ASN A 5 11.80 13.12 -11.73
N PHE A 6 12.33 14.31 -11.53
CA PHE A 6 12.90 14.67 -10.26
C PHE A 6 11.85 14.69 -9.16
N GLN A 7 10.69 15.27 -9.43
CA GLN A 7 9.62 15.31 -8.45
C GLN A 7 9.08 13.92 -8.13
N ASN A 8 8.92 13.07 -9.15
CA ASN A 8 8.47 11.70 -8.91
C ASN A 8 9.52 10.92 -8.13
N PHE A 9 10.79 11.06 -8.51
CA PHE A 9 11.87 10.42 -7.79
C PHE A 9 11.92 10.90 -6.34
N SER A 10 11.79 12.20 -6.12
CA SER A 10 11.79 12.77 -4.79
C SER A 10 10.62 12.26 -3.95
N THR A 11 9.44 12.13 -4.55
CA THR A 11 8.27 11.60 -3.84
C THR A 11 8.48 10.16 -3.44
N VAL A 12 8.99 9.33 -4.34
CA VAL A 12 9.27 7.93 -4.04
C VAL A 12 10.35 7.84 -2.97
N GLN A 13 11.41 8.62 -3.10
CA GLN A 13 12.50 8.64 -2.13
C GLN A 13 11.97 9.03 -0.75
N ASN A 14 11.12 10.04 -0.69
CA ASN A 14 10.53 10.45 0.58
C ASN A 14 9.67 9.36 1.18
N ALA A 15 8.90 8.66 0.36
CA ALA A 15 8.07 7.57 0.85
C ALA A 15 8.90 6.45 1.47
N LEU A 16 10.06 6.14 0.85
CA LEU A 16 10.94 5.10 1.35
C LEU A 16 11.66 5.52 2.62
N MET A 17 12.00 6.79 2.75
CA MET A 17 12.87 7.28 3.82
C MET A 17 12.12 7.89 4.98
N GLN A 18 10.83 8.13 4.81
CA GLN A 18 10.05 8.70 5.88
C GLN A 18 9.67 7.65 6.91
N LYS A 19 9.49 8.13 8.13
CA LYS A 19 8.99 7.31 9.22
C LYS A 19 7.62 6.76 8.87
N PRO A 20 7.37 5.47 9.06
CA PRO A 20 6.06 4.89 8.81
C PRO A 20 4.97 5.57 9.61
N VAL A 21 3.80 5.71 9.01
CA VAL A 21 2.64 6.29 9.67
C VAL A 21 1.53 5.26 9.78
N THR A 22 0.59 5.52 10.70
CA THR A 22 -0.59 4.68 10.88
C THR A 22 -1.78 5.36 10.24
N LEU A 23 -2.49 4.64 9.38
CA LEU A 23 -3.74 5.07 8.78
C LEU A 23 -4.87 4.18 9.30
N ALA A 24 -6.08 4.73 9.33
CA ALA A 24 -7.26 3.90 9.57
C ALA A 24 -7.55 3.08 8.33
N SER A 25 -7.89 1.79 8.52
CA SER A 25 -8.33 0.96 7.40
C SER A 25 -9.63 1.52 6.82
N ALA A 26 -9.74 1.44 5.50
CA ALA A 26 -10.90 1.92 4.76
C ALA A 26 -10.95 1.16 3.45
N THR A 27 -12.08 1.26 2.76
CA THR A 27 -12.22 0.62 1.44
C THR A 27 -11.13 1.09 0.49
N VAL A 28 -10.78 2.37 0.55
CA VAL A 28 -9.68 2.96 -0.21
C VAL A 28 -8.67 3.51 0.78
N ILE A 29 -7.43 3.06 0.69
CA ILE A 29 -6.34 3.60 1.51
C ILE A 29 -5.34 4.33 0.63
N ALA A 30 -4.72 5.37 1.19
CA ALA A 30 -3.77 6.20 0.44
C ALA A 30 -2.45 6.29 1.21
N PRO A 31 -1.62 5.24 1.18
CA PRO A 31 -0.34 5.25 1.85
C PRO A 31 0.56 6.34 1.29
N GLN A 32 1.28 7.02 2.17
CA GLN A 32 2.22 8.08 1.78
C GLN A 32 3.66 7.70 2.09
N THR A 33 3.88 6.59 2.76
CA THR A 33 5.20 6.07 3.10
C THR A 33 5.31 4.66 2.57
N PHE A 34 6.55 4.16 2.45
CA PHE A 34 6.76 2.79 1.96
C PHE A 34 6.06 1.78 2.85
N LEU A 35 6.30 1.84 4.15
CA LEU A 35 5.61 0.99 5.10
C LEU A 35 4.52 1.80 5.78
N THR A 36 3.30 1.28 5.74
CA THR A 36 2.14 1.91 6.37
C THR A 36 1.50 0.93 7.34
N PHE A 37 1.24 1.39 8.55
CA PHE A 37 0.47 0.61 9.51
C PHE A 37 -1.01 0.95 9.35
N LEU A 38 -1.85 -0.08 9.40
CA LEU A 38 -3.29 0.09 9.28
C LEU A 38 -3.97 -0.34 10.57
N SER A 39 -4.75 0.56 11.14
CA SER A 39 -5.59 0.27 12.29
C SER A 39 -7.02 -0.02 11.83
N GLY A 40 -7.84 -0.55 12.76
CA GLY A 40 -9.25 -0.77 12.48
C GLY A 40 -9.51 -2.07 11.74
N THR A 41 -10.76 -2.26 11.32
CA THR A 41 -11.24 -3.54 10.79
C THR A 41 -12.02 -3.40 9.49
N THR A 42 -11.95 -2.26 8.82
CA THR A 42 -12.65 -2.07 7.55
C THR A 42 -11.88 -2.74 6.42
N ALA A 43 -12.56 -3.57 5.64
CA ALA A 43 -11.94 -4.28 4.53
C ALA A 43 -11.41 -3.30 3.48
N ILE A 44 -10.26 -3.63 2.90
CA ILE A 44 -9.57 -2.80 1.93
C ILE A 44 -9.81 -3.38 0.53
N ALA A 45 -10.10 -2.53 -0.44
CA ALA A 45 -10.30 -2.95 -1.83
C ALA A 45 -9.39 -2.21 -2.79
N THR A 46 -8.93 -1.02 -2.43
CA THR A 46 -8.15 -0.18 -3.33
C THR A 46 -7.00 0.48 -2.59
N ILE A 47 -5.84 0.51 -3.25
CA ILE A 47 -4.66 1.22 -2.76
C ILE A 47 -4.39 2.38 -3.71
N THR A 48 -4.36 3.60 -3.17
CA THR A 48 -3.93 4.77 -3.93
C THR A 48 -2.48 5.06 -3.57
N PRO A 49 -1.53 4.77 -4.46
CA PRO A 49 -0.12 4.97 -4.13
C PRO A 49 0.26 6.44 -4.12
N PRO A 50 1.36 6.81 -3.47
CA PRO A 50 1.83 8.21 -3.47
C PRO A 50 2.28 8.66 -4.85
N VAL A 51 2.71 7.73 -5.69
CA VAL A 51 3.10 8.00 -7.08
C VAL A 51 2.44 6.98 -7.97
N THR A 52 1.83 7.42 -9.06
CA THR A 52 1.21 6.51 -10.02
C THR A 52 2.21 5.49 -10.52
N GLY A 53 1.83 4.22 -10.48
CA GLY A 53 2.71 3.13 -10.88
C GLY A 53 3.81 2.83 -9.88
N CYS A 54 3.62 3.21 -8.63
CA CYS A 54 4.56 2.88 -7.56
C CYS A 54 4.74 1.37 -7.47
N HIS A 55 5.97 0.90 -7.59
CA HIS A 55 6.26 -0.51 -7.76
C HIS A 55 5.98 -1.37 -6.54
N MET A 56 6.25 -0.87 -5.36
CA MET A 56 6.12 -1.69 -4.16
C MET A 56 5.71 -0.86 -2.96
N LEU A 57 4.82 -1.43 -2.17
CA LEU A 57 4.38 -0.87 -0.90
C LEU A 57 4.33 -1.99 0.13
N ALA A 58 4.47 -1.64 1.39
CA ALA A 58 4.36 -2.58 2.49
C ALA A 58 3.29 -2.12 3.46
N ILE A 59 2.50 -3.06 3.96
CA ILE A 59 1.41 -2.79 4.88
C ILE A 59 1.52 -3.76 6.04
N SER A 60 1.31 -3.25 7.26
CA SER A 60 1.23 -4.08 8.45
C SER A 60 0.00 -3.67 9.26
N PHE A 61 -0.73 -4.63 9.76
CA PHE A 61 -1.96 -4.38 10.50
C PHE A 61 -1.72 -4.34 11.99
N THR A 62 -2.31 -3.37 12.67
CA THR A 62 -2.16 -3.22 14.12
C THR A 62 -3.31 -3.87 14.89
N ALA A 63 -4.44 -4.14 14.24
CA ALA A 63 -5.59 -4.73 14.91
C ALA A 63 -5.38 -6.20 15.20
N GLY A 64 -5.98 -6.68 16.28
CA GLY A 64 -5.90 -8.10 16.65
C GLY A 64 -6.63 -9.00 15.67
N SER A 65 -7.65 -8.48 14.99
CA SER A 65 -8.38 -9.20 13.94
C SER A 65 -8.35 -8.30 12.70
N PRO A 66 -7.26 -8.34 11.92
CA PRO A 66 -7.12 -7.44 10.79
C PRO A 66 -8.18 -7.65 9.72
N PRO A 67 -8.55 -6.60 8.99
CA PRO A 67 -9.52 -6.71 7.92
C PRO A 67 -8.93 -7.43 6.72
N ALA A 68 -9.79 -8.01 5.90
CA ALA A 68 -9.38 -8.62 4.65
C ALA A 68 -8.90 -7.55 3.66
N VAL A 69 -8.01 -7.95 2.76
CA VAL A 69 -7.63 -7.15 1.61
C VAL A 69 -8.22 -7.83 0.39
N GLY A 70 -9.29 -7.25 -0.15
CA GLY A 70 -10.05 -7.86 -1.22
C GLY A 70 -9.56 -7.45 -2.60
N THR A 71 -10.16 -8.03 -3.62
CA THR A 71 -9.75 -7.83 -5.01
C THR A 71 -10.73 -6.99 -5.81
N GLY A 72 -11.63 -6.26 -5.13
CA GLY A 72 -12.67 -5.49 -5.82
C GLY A 72 -12.20 -4.22 -6.50
N GLY A 73 -11.05 -3.68 -6.10
CA GLY A 73 -10.49 -2.46 -6.68
C GLY A 73 -9.25 -2.75 -7.51
N ASN A 74 -8.12 -2.11 -7.16
CA ASN A 74 -6.88 -2.27 -7.92
C ASN A 74 -5.92 -3.30 -7.29
N ILE A 75 -6.44 -4.28 -6.60
CA ILE A 75 -5.66 -5.36 -6.00
C ILE A 75 -6.01 -6.64 -6.75
N LEU A 76 -5.01 -7.26 -7.36
CA LEU A 76 -5.21 -8.48 -8.12
C LEU A 76 -5.20 -9.71 -7.22
N THR A 77 -4.25 -9.75 -6.29
CA THR A 77 -4.21 -10.82 -5.28
C THR A 77 -4.24 -10.17 -3.91
N GLY A 78 -5.23 -10.52 -3.12
CA GLY A 78 -5.43 -9.96 -1.79
C GLY A 78 -5.02 -10.90 -0.69
N ILE A 79 -5.49 -10.60 0.51
CA ILE A 79 -5.22 -11.38 1.71
C ILE A 79 -6.55 -11.59 2.42
N ALA A 80 -7.00 -12.84 2.49
CA ALA A 80 -8.31 -13.13 3.10
C ALA A 80 -8.28 -12.94 4.61
N THR A 81 -7.20 -13.38 5.25
CA THR A 81 -7.07 -13.34 6.71
C THR A 81 -5.67 -12.88 7.10
N PRO A 82 -5.42 -11.57 7.05
CA PRO A 82 -4.11 -11.05 7.45
C PRO A 82 -3.83 -11.32 8.93
N THR A 83 -2.56 -11.39 9.27
CA THR A 83 -2.10 -11.59 10.65
C THR A 83 -1.59 -10.26 11.19
N GLN A 84 -1.95 -9.97 12.43
CA GLN A 84 -1.47 -8.79 13.14
C GLN A 84 0.06 -8.76 13.17
N ASN A 85 0.63 -7.57 12.96
CA ASN A 85 2.07 -7.32 13.08
C ASN A 85 2.94 -8.06 12.06
N VAL A 86 2.35 -8.57 10.98
CA VAL A 86 3.09 -9.14 9.86
C VAL A 86 3.15 -8.10 8.75
N VAL A 87 4.32 -7.99 8.11
CA VAL A 87 4.48 -7.06 6.98
C VAL A 87 4.10 -7.77 5.70
N TYR A 88 3.18 -7.18 4.96
CA TYR A 88 2.73 -7.69 3.67
C TYR A 88 3.18 -6.75 2.57
N PHE A 89 3.80 -7.32 1.52
CA PHE A 89 4.26 -6.54 0.38
C PHE A 89 3.24 -6.58 -0.74
N PHE A 90 3.06 -5.43 -1.39
CA PHE A 90 2.21 -5.32 -2.56
C PHE A 90 3.06 -4.79 -3.71
N ILE A 91 3.10 -5.54 -4.80
CA ILE A 91 3.95 -5.22 -5.94
C ILE A 91 3.05 -4.86 -7.11
N TYR A 92 3.36 -3.75 -7.77
CA TYR A 92 2.58 -3.27 -8.90
C TYR A 92 2.85 -4.13 -10.13
N ASP A 93 1.76 -4.62 -10.74
CA ASP A 93 1.83 -5.35 -12.01
C ASP A 93 1.43 -4.40 -13.13
N PRO A 94 2.37 -3.97 -13.98
CA PRO A 94 2.05 -3.02 -15.04
C PRO A 94 1.15 -3.59 -16.13
N VAL A 95 1.06 -4.91 -16.24
CA VAL A 95 0.20 -5.55 -17.25
C VAL A 95 -1.26 -5.38 -16.87
N SER A 96 -1.61 -5.69 -15.63
CA SER A 96 -2.99 -5.55 -15.17
C SER A 96 -3.29 -4.16 -14.62
N GLY A 97 -2.27 -3.40 -14.26
CA GLY A 97 -2.45 -2.12 -13.56
C GLY A 97 -2.89 -2.28 -12.13
N LYS A 98 -2.64 -3.44 -11.55
CA LYS A 98 -3.11 -3.77 -10.20
C LYS A 98 -1.96 -4.25 -9.34
N TYR A 99 -2.20 -4.34 -8.04
CA TYR A 99 -1.22 -4.78 -7.07
C TYR A 99 -1.35 -6.26 -6.78
N LEU A 100 -0.21 -6.92 -6.68
CA LEU A 100 -0.11 -8.33 -6.28
C LEU A 100 0.42 -8.36 -4.86
N ASN A 101 -0.22 -9.16 -4.01
CA ASN A 101 0.32 -9.45 -2.69
C ASN A 101 1.39 -10.53 -2.82
N LYS A 102 2.52 -10.27 -2.19
CA LYS A 102 3.62 -11.23 -2.17
C LYS A 102 4.03 -11.59 -0.77
#